data_435f5982d3de1eb8202296b3f7876537
#
_entry.id   435f5982d3de1eb8202296b3f7876537
#
_cell.length_a   1.000
_cell.length_b   1.000
_cell.length_c   1.000
_cell.angle_alpha   90.00
_cell.angle_beta   90.00
_cell.angle_gamma   90.00
#
_symmetry.space_group_name_H-M   'P 1'
#
loop_
_entity.id
_entity.type
_entity.pdbx_description
1 polymer ?
#
loop_
_entity_poly.entity_id
_entity_poly.type
_entity_poly.pdbx_seq_one_letter_code
_entity_poly.pdbx_strand_id
1 'polypeptide(L)'
;MACPSSEAREERAVLEAIYALRDSSSDDLPTRHKLIDALSKLPASTSRARDARDACADAYRLMAEGKEATLKVKADLAQLGAAPKNALADLAVAEEKLRKSEASMLACQKTAAELSLQRR
;
A
#
# COMPACT_ATOMS: atom_id res chain seq x y z
N MET A 1 20.82 29.30 9.38
CA MET A 1 20.00 28.08 9.35
C MET A 1 20.40 27.23 8.17
N ALA A 2 20.73 25.95 8.41
CA ALA A 2 21.10 25.06 7.33
C ALA A 2 19.84 24.64 6.56
N CYS A 3 19.93 24.62 5.22
CA CYS A 3 18.86 24.06 4.39
C CYS A 3 18.81 22.55 4.60
N PRO A 4 17.63 21.93 4.59
CA PRO A 4 17.54 20.48 4.63
C PRO A 4 18.33 19.85 3.48
N SER A 5 19.04 18.77 3.75
CA SER A 5 19.74 18.03 2.70
C SER A 5 18.71 17.43 1.73
N SER A 6 19.15 17.06 0.54
CA SER A 6 18.29 16.37 -0.43
C SER A 6 17.78 15.05 0.13
N GLU A 7 18.60 14.35 0.93
CA GLU A 7 18.19 13.11 1.60
C GLU A 7 17.07 13.37 2.59
N ALA A 8 17.17 14.43 3.39
CA ALA A 8 16.13 14.79 4.36
C ALA A 8 14.82 15.14 3.66
N ARG A 9 14.88 15.85 2.53
CA ARG A 9 13.68 16.18 1.74
C ARG A 9 13.05 14.94 1.15
N GLU A 10 13.86 14.01 0.65
CA GLU A 10 13.37 12.73 0.12
C GLU A 10 12.68 11.92 1.21
N GLU A 11 13.29 11.82 2.39
CA GLU A 11 12.71 11.09 3.51
C GLU A 11 11.38 11.70 3.95
N ARG A 12 11.31 13.02 4.00
CA ARG A 12 10.06 13.71 4.31
C ARG A 12 8.97 13.42 3.26
N ALA A 13 9.34 13.49 1.98
CA ALA A 13 8.40 13.22 0.90
C ALA A 13 7.85 11.79 0.97
N VAL A 14 8.71 10.81 1.29
CA VAL A 14 8.28 9.42 1.47
C VAL A 14 7.30 9.31 2.62
N LEU A 15 7.61 9.91 3.78
CA LEU A 15 6.70 9.88 4.94
C LEU A 15 5.37 10.54 4.63
N GLU A 16 5.37 11.69 3.98
CA GLU A 16 4.14 12.41 3.62
C GLU A 16 3.27 11.56 2.69
N ALA A 17 3.89 10.89 1.71
CA ALA A 17 3.18 10.02 0.79
C ALA A 17 2.58 8.80 1.50
N ILE A 18 3.31 8.22 2.47
CA ILE A 18 2.81 7.11 3.29
C ILE A 18 1.60 7.58 4.12
N TYR A 19 1.69 8.75 4.74
CA TYR A 19 0.60 9.28 5.55
C TYR A 19 -0.63 9.61 4.68
N ALA A 20 -0.43 10.10 3.46
CA ALA A 20 -1.53 10.32 2.53
C ALA A 20 -2.28 9.03 2.22
N LEU A 21 -1.55 7.91 2.03
CA LEU A 21 -2.15 6.60 1.85
C LEU A 21 -2.91 6.15 3.09
N ARG A 22 -2.28 6.28 4.26
CA ARG A 22 -2.92 5.91 5.53
C ARG A 22 -4.24 6.65 5.74
N ASP A 23 -4.27 7.92 5.38
CA ASP A 23 -5.42 8.79 5.64
C ASP A 23 -6.46 8.72 4.51
N SER A 24 -6.16 8.10 3.37
CA SER A 24 -7.10 7.94 2.27
C SER A 24 -8.13 6.85 2.58
N SER A 25 -9.30 6.94 1.95
CA SER A 25 -10.33 5.92 2.11
C SER A 25 -9.92 4.62 1.43
N SER A 26 -10.06 3.49 2.15
CA SER A 26 -9.80 2.18 1.59
C SER A 26 -10.79 1.80 0.49
N ASP A 27 -11.92 2.47 0.42
CA ASP A 27 -12.93 2.23 -0.60
C ASP A 27 -12.71 3.03 -1.87
N ASP A 28 -11.87 4.06 -1.81
CA ASP A 28 -11.53 4.89 -2.97
C ASP A 28 -10.31 4.30 -3.69
N LEU A 29 -10.52 3.21 -4.40
CA LEU A 29 -9.45 2.50 -5.09
C LEU A 29 -8.74 3.35 -6.14
N PRO A 30 -9.42 4.15 -6.97
CA PRO A 30 -8.69 5.01 -7.92
C PRO A 30 -7.71 5.97 -7.25
N THR A 31 -8.11 6.60 -6.15
CA THR A 31 -7.22 7.48 -5.39
C THR A 31 -6.08 6.68 -4.77
N ARG A 32 -6.37 5.50 -4.20
CA ARG A 32 -5.35 4.62 -3.62
C ARG A 32 -4.31 4.24 -4.67
N HIS A 33 -4.72 3.85 -5.87
CA HIS A 33 -3.79 3.50 -6.94
C HIS A 33 -2.88 4.67 -7.32
N LYS A 34 -3.43 5.87 -7.41
CA LYS A 34 -2.64 7.07 -7.69
C LYS A 34 -1.60 7.34 -6.60
N LEU A 35 -2.01 7.20 -5.33
CA LEU A 35 -1.12 7.44 -4.19
C LEU A 35 -0.01 6.38 -4.10
N ILE A 36 -0.35 5.12 -4.38
CA ILE A 36 0.65 4.03 -4.43
C ILE A 36 1.67 4.30 -5.52
N ASP A 37 1.20 4.67 -6.70
CA ASP A 37 2.07 4.98 -7.84
C ASP A 37 3.00 6.16 -7.50
N ALA A 38 2.45 7.22 -6.92
CA ALA A 38 3.22 8.38 -6.53
C ALA A 38 4.30 8.01 -5.51
N LEU A 39 3.95 7.21 -4.49
CA LEU A 39 4.92 6.74 -3.50
C LEU A 39 6.04 5.93 -4.14
N SER A 40 5.68 4.97 -5.00
CA SER A 40 6.66 4.06 -5.60
C SER A 40 7.66 4.78 -6.50
N LYS A 41 7.32 5.95 -7.02
CA LYS A 41 8.16 6.74 -7.93
C LYS A 41 9.00 7.81 -7.21
N LEU A 42 8.82 7.99 -5.91
CA LEU A 42 9.57 8.99 -5.18
C LEU A 42 11.05 8.61 -5.10
N PRO A 43 11.96 9.59 -5.28
CA PRO A 43 13.38 9.32 -5.07
C PRO A 43 13.67 8.98 -3.61
N ALA A 44 14.55 8.03 -3.38
CA ALA A 44 14.95 7.61 -2.05
C ALA A 44 16.41 7.17 -2.10
N SER A 45 17.30 8.03 -1.65
CA SER A 45 18.76 7.80 -1.69
C SER A 45 19.27 7.02 -0.49
N THR A 46 18.57 7.12 0.65
CA THR A 46 18.97 6.37 1.86
C THR A 46 18.28 5.02 1.88
N SER A 47 18.94 4.03 2.51
CA SER A 47 18.36 2.70 2.62
C SER A 47 17.05 2.72 3.44
N ARG A 48 16.98 3.53 4.51
CA ARG A 48 15.77 3.62 5.32
C ARG A 48 14.61 4.25 4.54
N ALA A 49 14.88 5.24 3.67
CA ALA A 49 13.84 5.82 2.82
C ALA A 49 13.35 4.80 1.78
N ARG A 50 14.27 4.06 1.15
CA ARG A 50 13.90 3.01 0.20
C ARG A 50 13.09 1.92 0.85
N ASP A 51 13.52 1.47 2.03
CA ASP A 51 12.84 0.39 2.76
C ASP A 51 11.41 0.80 3.11
N ALA A 52 11.20 2.01 3.62
CA ALA A 52 9.88 2.52 3.94
C ALA A 52 9.02 2.68 2.68
N ARG A 53 9.58 3.29 1.63
CA ARG A 53 8.88 3.47 0.35
C ARG A 53 8.40 2.13 -0.20
N ASP A 54 9.31 1.16 -0.29
CA ASP A 54 9.03 -0.11 -0.96
C ASP A 54 8.11 -1.00 -0.12
N ALA A 55 8.35 -1.08 1.19
CA ALA A 55 7.50 -1.87 2.08
C ALA A 55 6.08 -1.32 2.10
N CYS A 56 5.92 0.01 2.17
CA CYS A 56 4.60 0.62 2.22
C CYS A 56 3.88 0.56 0.86
N ALA A 57 4.60 0.77 -0.24
CA ALA A 57 4.01 0.62 -1.57
C ALA A 57 3.49 -0.81 -1.77
N ASP A 58 4.27 -1.82 -1.39
CA ASP A 58 3.87 -3.21 -1.50
C ASP A 58 2.66 -3.53 -0.62
N ALA A 59 2.67 -3.05 0.63
CA ALA A 59 1.57 -3.30 1.57
C ALA A 59 0.26 -2.72 1.04
N TYR A 60 0.26 -1.46 0.63
CA TYR A 60 -0.95 -0.81 0.13
C TYR A 60 -1.40 -1.38 -1.20
N ARG A 61 -0.46 -1.79 -2.06
CA ARG A 61 -0.80 -2.46 -3.32
C ARG A 61 -1.50 -3.78 -3.08
N LEU A 62 -0.98 -4.60 -2.16
CA LEU A 62 -1.61 -5.88 -1.80
C LEU A 62 -2.99 -5.68 -1.19
N MET A 63 -3.15 -4.66 -0.35
CA MET A 63 -4.46 -4.32 0.21
C MET A 63 -5.45 -3.93 -0.88
N ALA A 64 -5.03 -3.09 -1.83
CA ALA A 64 -5.89 -2.67 -2.94
C ALA A 64 -6.27 -3.85 -3.83
N GLU A 65 -5.31 -4.71 -4.16
CA GLU A 65 -5.56 -5.92 -4.96
C GLU A 65 -6.50 -6.87 -4.24
N GLY A 66 -6.33 -7.05 -2.93
CA GLY A 66 -7.23 -7.87 -2.12
C GLY A 66 -8.65 -7.31 -2.09
N LYS A 67 -8.79 -6.00 -1.96
CA LYS A 67 -10.07 -5.32 -2.00
C LYS A 67 -10.76 -5.49 -3.35
N GLU A 68 -10.01 -5.31 -4.44
CA GLU A 68 -10.55 -5.49 -5.79
C GLU A 68 -11.01 -6.93 -6.02
N ALA A 69 -10.20 -7.91 -5.57
CA ALA A 69 -10.56 -9.32 -5.68
C ALA A 69 -11.82 -9.64 -4.87
N THR A 70 -11.96 -9.04 -3.69
CA THR A 70 -13.17 -9.20 -2.86
C THR A 70 -14.40 -8.62 -3.56
N LEU A 71 -14.26 -7.44 -4.18
CA LEU A 71 -15.37 -6.83 -4.93
C LEU A 71 -15.77 -7.68 -6.12
N LYS A 72 -14.80 -8.31 -6.78
CA LYS A 72 -15.07 -9.23 -7.88
C LYS A 72 -15.87 -10.45 -7.42
N VAL A 73 -15.50 -11.02 -6.27
CA VAL A 73 -16.26 -12.14 -5.68
C VAL A 73 -17.69 -11.72 -5.43
N LYS A 74 -17.90 -10.54 -4.83
CA LYS A 74 -19.26 -10.03 -4.56
C LYS A 74 -20.06 -9.85 -5.85
N ALA A 75 -19.42 -9.32 -6.90
CA ALA A 75 -20.08 -9.14 -8.19
C ALA A 75 -20.44 -10.48 -8.82
N ASP A 76 -19.55 -11.47 -8.76
CA ASP A 76 -19.80 -12.80 -9.29
C ASP A 76 -20.99 -13.48 -8.56
N LEU A 77 -21.03 -13.35 -7.25
CA LEU A 77 -22.12 -13.93 -6.45
C LEU A 77 -23.45 -13.22 -6.66
N ALA A 78 -23.43 -11.95 -7.01
CA ALA A 78 -24.65 -11.18 -7.27
C ALA A 78 -25.27 -11.52 -8.63
N GLN A 79 -24.52 -12.12 -9.54
CA GLN A 79 -25.03 -12.51 -10.85
C GLN A 79 -25.73 -13.85 -10.78
N LEU A 80 -26.97 -13.88 -11.24
CA LEU A 80 -27.73 -15.12 -11.33
C LEU A 80 -27.06 -16.04 -12.36
N GLY A 81 -26.72 -17.26 -11.92
CA GLY A 81 -26.10 -18.25 -12.77
C GLY A 81 -24.57 -18.17 -12.81
N ALA A 82 -23.95 -17.33 -12.00
CA ALA A 82 -22.49 -17.33 -11.88
C ALA A 82 -22.00 -18.70 -11.38
N ALA A 83 -20.94 -19.22 -11.99
CA ALA A 83 -20.40 -20.52 -11.63
C ALA A 83 -19.72 -20.43 -10.25
N PRO A 84 -20.15 -21.25 -9.27
CA PRO A 84 -19.57 -21.20 -7.91
C PRO A 84 -18.07 -21.41 -7.88
N LYS A 85 -17.51 -22.20 -8.80
CA LYS A 85 -16.06 -22.45 -8.85
C LYS A 85 -15.24 -21.20 -9.15
N ASN A 86 -15.78 -20.28 -9.96
CA ASN A 86 -15.09 -19.01 -10.23
C ASN A 86 -15.08 -18.12 -8.99
N ALA A 87 -16.20 -18.07 -8.27
CA ALA A 87 -16.27 -17.31 -7.03
C ALA A 87 -15.31 -17.87 -5.98
N LEU A 88 -15.18 -19.18 -5.88
CA LEU A 88 -14.25 -19.82 -4.94
C LEU A 88 -12.80 -19.52 -5.29
N ALA A 89 -12.45 -19.58 -6.58
CA ALA A 89 -11.10 -19.26 -7.03
C ALA A 89 -10.76 -17.78 -6.76
N ASP A 90 -11.68 -16.88 -7.03
CA ASP A 90 -11.51 -15.45 -6.79
C ASP A 90 -11.41 -15.16 -5.29
N LEU A 91 -12.17 -15.88 -4.45
CA LEU A 91 -12.09 -15.75 -3.00
C LEU A 91 -10.70 -16.17 -2.50
N ALA A 92 -10.16 -17.28 -3.03
CA ALA A 92 -8.84 -17.76 -2.65
C ALA A 92 -7.76 -16.72 -2.99
N VAL A 93 -7.86 -16.06 -4.14
CA VAL A 93 -6.95 -14.98 -4.54
C VAL A 93 -7.07 -13.80 -3.57
N ALA A 94 -8.30 -13.41 -3.24
CA ALA A 94 -8.54 -12.30 -2.31
C ALA A 94 -7.93 -12.58 -0.94
N GLU A 95 -8.15 -13.78 -0.40
CA GLU A 95 -7.62 -14.20 0.89
C GLU A 95 -6.08 -14.18 0.91
N GLU A 96 -5.46 -14.70 -0.16
CA GLU A 96 -4.00 -14.72 -0.27
C GLU A 96 -3.43 -13.31 -0.30
N LYS A 97 -4.02 -12.41 -1.09
CA LYS A 97 -3.58 -11.00 -1.17
C LYS A 97 -3.71 -10.30 0.17
N LEU A 98 -4.84 -10.49 0.86
CA LEU A 98 -5.08 -9.87 2.17
C LEU A 98 -4.13 -10.43 3.22
N ARG A 99 -3.85 -11.73 3.21
CA ARG A 99 -2.90 -12.34 4.13
C ARG A 99 -1.49 -11.80 3.92
N LYS A 100 -1.06 -11.69 2.66
CA LYS A 100 0.25 -11.11 2.33
C LYS A 100 0.32 -9.64 2.74
N SER A 101 -0.79 -8.91 2.60
CA SER A 101 -0.83 -7.50 2.98
C SER A 101 -0.62 -7.29 4.47
N GLU A 102 -1.07 -8.21 5.32
CA GLU A 102 -0.87 -8.10 6.77
C GLU A 102 0.61 -8.11 7.12
N ALA A 103 1.37 -9.07 6.58
CA ALA A 103 2.81 -9.14 6.81
C ALA A 103 3.54 -7.93 6.23
N SER A 104 3.18 -7.51 5.02
CA SER A 104 3.77 -6.34 4.38
C SER A 104 3.43 -5.06 5.14
N MET A 105 2.23 -4.96 5.71
CA MET A 105 1.84 -3.78 6.50
C MET A 105 2.65 -3.68 7.78
N LEU A 106 2.98 -4.79 8.43
CA LEU A 106 3.87 -4.75 9.59
C LEU A 106 5.24 -4.19 9.21
N ALA A 107 5.79 -4.63 8.07
CA ALA A 107 7.06 -4.10 7.57
C ALA A 107 6.94 -2.61 7.22
N CYS A 108 5.82 -2.20 6.62
CA CYS A 108 5.55 -0.79 6.33
C CYS A 108 5.53 0.05 7.60
N GLN A 109 4.78 -0.38 8.60
CA GLN A 109 4.67 0.35 9.86
C GLN A 109 6.02 0.46 10.56
N LYS A 110 6.79 -0.62 10.58
CA LYS A 110 8.11 -0.63 11.20
C LYS A 110 9.07 0.34 10.49
N THR A 111 9.16 0.24 9.17
CA THR A 111 10.10 1.07 8.39
C THR A 111 9.69 2.53 8.41
N ALA A 112 8.39 2.83 8.36
CA ALA A 112 7.89 4.19 8.46
C ALA A 112 8.18 4.79 9.84
N ALA A 113 8.01 3.99 10.91
CA ALA A 113 8.32 4.43 12.28
C ALA A 113 9.81 4.73 12.42
N GLU A 114 10.68 3.86 11.91
CA GLU A 114 12.12 4.08 11.94
C GLU A 114 12.50 5.37 11.20
N LEU A 115 11.91 5.59 10.04
CA LEU A 115 12.14 6.80 9.25
C LEU A 115 11.67 8.05 10.00
N SER A 116 10.52 7.99 10.65
CA SER A 116 9.97 9.08 11.45
C SER A 116 10.86 9.41 12.64
N LEU A 117 11.39 8.39 13.34
CA LEU A 117 12.26 8.59 14.50
C LEU A 117 13.56 9.27 14.12
N GLN A 118 14.13 8.95 12.97
CA GLN A 118 15.37 9.55 12.50
C GLN A 118 15.24 11.04 12.16
N ARG A 119 14.01 11.55 12.09
CA ARG A 119 13.75 12.96 11.72
C ARG A 119 13.49 13.86 12.93
N ARG A 120 13.55 13.34 14.12
CA ARG A 120 13.37 14.12 15.35
C ARG A 120 14.59 14.94 15.72
#